data_64d38a0d6f9c47d69aeb3caa7aafec0a
#
_entry.id   64d38a0d6f9c47d69aeb3caa7aafec0a
#
_cell.length_a   1.000
_cell.length_b   1.000
_cell.length_c   1.000
_cell.angle_alpha   90.00
_cell.angle_beta   90.00
_cell.angle_gamma   90.00
#
_symmetry.space_group_name_H-M   'P 1'
#
loop_
_entity.id
_entity.type
_entity.pdbx_description
1 polymer ?
#
loop_
_entity_poly.entity_id
_entity_poly.type
_entity_poly.pdbx_seq_one_letter_code
_entity_poly.pdbx_strand_id
1 'polypeptide(L)'
;MAIKTYKRGSTEKLSANFNVSEFLCHGSGCCTEGQIDDKLVAILQNIRDHFGKPVYISSAYRCETWNKKVGGVSRSYHSYGQAADIKVDGISPAEVAKYAESIGVLGIGLYETDKDGHFVHVDTRTTKSYWYGQKQERRTTFGGAPETPKNDNTSYTQKQFIADVQKACGAKVDGIAGQETLSKTVTLSAKKNRTHAAVKAVQKRLAALGYVEVGTADGVAGAKFTSAVAHFQQDNGCYVDGEVTAKNKTWKKLLGMA
;
A
#
# COMPACT_ATOMS: atom_id res chain seq x y z
N MET A 1 -3.99 7.17 7.17
CA MET A 1 -2.82 7.84 6.56
C MET A 1 -3.23 9.26 6.26
N ALA A 2 -2.34 10.22 6.45
CA ALA A 2 -2.66 11.65 6.40
C ALA A 2 -1.75 12.36 5.39
N ILE A 3 -2.29 13.40 4.77
CA ILE A 3 -1.48 14.37 4.02
C ILE A 3 -0.97 15.39 5.04
N LYS A 4 0.35 15.55 5.12
CA LYS A 4 1.01 16.47 6.04
C LYS A 4 1.71 17.59 5.27
N THR A 5 1.79 18.76 5.88
CA THR A 5 2.48 19.92 5.33
C THR A 5 3.86 20.06 5.97
N TYR A 6 4.88 20.26 5.14
CA TYR A 6 6.26 20.41 5.55
C TYR A 6 6.85 21.71 5.00
N LYS A 7 7.67 22.38 5.81
CA LYS A 7 8.41 23.57 5.37
C LYS A 7 9.52 23.20 4.39
N ARG A 8 9.74 24.03 3.38
CA ARG A 8 10.87 23.89 2.46
C ARG A 8 12.18 23.95 3.24
N GLY A 9 13.10 23.03 2.92
CA GLY A 9 14.36 22.87 3.66
C GLY A 9 14.28 21.92 4.86
N SER A 10 13.10 21.35 5.17
CA SER A 10 13.01 20.29 6.18
C SER A 10 13.86 19.08 5.78
N THR A 11 14.65 18.57 6.71
CA THR A 11 15.46 17.34 6.58
C THR A 11 14.85 16.17 7.37
N GLU A 12 13.60 16.33 7.81
CA GLU A 12 12.89 15.31 8.55
C GLU A 12 12.81 14.00 7.76
N LYS A 13 12.99 12.89 8.47
CA LYS A 13 12.94 11.54 7.90
C LYS A 13 11.50 11.03 7.87
N LEU A 14 11.04 10.64 6.68
CA LEU A 14 9.68 10.12 6.47
C LEU A 14 9.60 8.60 6.61
N SER A 15 10.68 7.90 6.23
CA SER A 15 10.78 6.45 6.31
C SER A 15 12.23 6.01 6.42
N ALA A 16 12.51 4.70 6.36
CA ALA A 16 13.87 4.18 6.45
C ALA A 16 14.81 4.79 5.38
N ASN A 17 14.31 5.07 4.17
CA ASN A 17 15.12 5.49 3.04
C ASN A 17 14.76 6.86 2.45
N PHE A 18 13.72 7.54 2.95
CA PHE A 18 13.23 8.78 2.37
C PHE A 18 13.16 9.93 3.38
N ASN A 19 13.53 11.13 2.92
CA ASN A 19 13.46 12.38 3.68
C ASN A 19 12.46 13.33 3.03
N VAL A 20 11.95 14.29 3.80
CA VAL A 20 11.02 15.33 3.34
C VAL A 20 11.55 16.08 2.11
N SER A 21 12.85 16.42 2.11
CA SER A 21 13.48 17.23 1.04
C SER A 21 13.34 16.62 -0.36
N GLU A 22 13.23 15.28 -0.45
CA GLU A 22 13.10 14.58 -1.73
C GLU A 22 11.71 14.73 -2.36
N PHE A 23 10.69 15.00 -1.53
CA PHE A 23 9.31 15.12 -1.96
C PHE A 23 8.86 16.56 -2.25
N LEU A 24 9.65 17.55 -1.84
CA LEU A 24 9.23 18.94 -1.96
C LEU A 24 9.41 19.50 -3.37
N CYS A 25 8.69 20.58 -3.66
CA CYS A 25 8.67 21.23 -4.97
C CYS A 25 10.08 21.70 -5.41
N HIS A 26 10.50 21.35 -6.62
CA HIS A 26 11.78 21.72 -7.20
C HIS A 26 11.80 23.15 -7.79
N GLY A 27 10.67 23.83 -7.88
CA GLY A 27 10.61 25.21 -8.39
C GLY A 27 11.36 26.17 -7.48
N SER A 28 12.27 26.98 -8.03
CA SER A 28 13.00 27.97 -7.27
C SER A 28 12.07 29.09 -6.80
N GLY A 29 11.98 29.31 -5.48
CA GLY A 29 11.20 30.41 -4.88
C GLY A 29 9.70 30.38 -5.09
N CYS A 30 9.14 29.29 -5.64
CA CYS A 30 7.71 29.21 -6.00
C CYS A 30 6.77 28.89 -4.82
N CYS A 31 7.29 28.34 -3.72
CA CYS A 31 6.54 28.01 -2.51
C CYS A 31 7.49 27.86 -1.31
N THR A 32 6.95 28.02 -0.11
CA THR A 32 7.68 27.91 1.16
C THR A 32 7.43 26.59 1.88
N GLU A 33 6.42 25.85 1.43
CA GLU A 33 6.01 24.57 2.03
C GLU A 33 5.44 23.63 0.96
N GLY A 34 5.26 22.38 1.29
CA GLY A 34 4.67 21.37 0.42
C GLY A 34 3.96 20.28 1.19
N GLN A 35 3.08 19.57 0.49
CA GLN A 35 2.28 18.48 1.04
C GLN A 35 2.89 17.14 0.67
N ILE A 36 2.81 16.16 1.58
CA ILE A 36 3.27 14.78 1.37
C ILE A 36 2.23 13.84 1.98
N ASP A 37 1.76 12.89 1.18
CA ASP A 37 0.86 11.82 1.60
C ASP A 37 1.67 10.66 2.20
N ASP A 38 1.39 10.30 3.45
CA ASP A 38 2.03 9.15 4.12
C ASP A 38 1.85 7.85 3.33
N LYS A 39 0.74 7.70 2.55
CA LYS A 39 0.51 6.55 1.68
C LYS A 39 1.50 6.50 0.52
N LEU A 40 1.82 7.65 -0.07
CA LEU A 40 2.82 7.74 -1.14
C LEU A 40 4.20 7.31 -0.62
N VAL A 41 4.59 7.79 0.57
CA VAL A 41 5.86 7.41 1.20
C VAL A 41 5.92 5.89 1.42
N ALA A 42 4.83 5.28 1.89
CA ALA A 42 4.76 3.83 2.09
C ALA A 42 4.88 3.04 0.78
N ILE A 43 4.26 3.51 -0.32
CA ILE A 43 4.40 2.92 -1.66
C ILE A 43 5.86 2.95 -2.11
N LEU A 44 6.53 4.11 -2.00
CA LEU A 44 7.92 4.26 -2.41
C LEU A 44 8.88 3.41 -1.55
N GLN A 45 8.63 3.32 -0.24
CA GLN A 45 9.40 2.46 0.64
C GLN A 45 9.24 0.97 0.28
N ASN A 46 8.02 0.52 -0.07
CA ASN A 46 7.80 -0.84 -0.53
C ASN A 46 8.56 -1.14 -1.85
N ILE A 47 8.56 -0.20 -2.80
CA ILE A 47 9.33 -0.32 -4.04
C ILE A 47 10.84 -0.40 -3.72
N ARG A 48 11.33 0.45 -2.83
CA ARG A 48 12.73 0.47 -2.38
C ARG A 48 13.15 -0.85 -1.73
N ASP A 49 12.30 -1.40 -0.87
CA ASP A 49 12.56 -2.65 -0.14
C ASP A 49 12.54 -3.86 -1.08
N HIS A 50 11.60 -3.88 -2.04
CA HIS A 50 11.47 -4.98 -3.00
C HIS A 50 12.69 -5.11 -3.90
N PHE A 51 13.11 -4.02 -4.52
CA PHE A 51 14.25 -4.06 -5.45
C PHE A 51 15.61 -4.03 -4.74
N GLY A 52 15.66 -3.63 -3.47
CA GLY A 52 16.91 -3.44 -2.74
C GLY A 52 17.84 -2.38 -3.35
N LYS A 53 17.31 -1.51 -4.23
CA LYS A 53 18.04 -0.51 -5.02
C LYS A 53 17.59 0.90 -4.69
N PRO A 54 18.47 1.92 -4.84
CA PRO A 54 18.07 3.32 -4.69
C PRO A 54 16.85 3.67 -5.54
N VAL A 55 15.90 4.39 -4.94
CA VAL A 55 14.75 4.98 -5.64
C VAL A 55 14.99 6.49 -5.68
N TYR A 56 15.08 7.05 -6.87
CA TYR A 56 15.27 8.48 -7.11
C TYR A 56 13.91 9.11 -7.43
N ILE A 57 13.53 10.12 -6.68
CA ILE A 57 12.32 10.90 -6.91
C ILE A 57 12.70 12.07 -7.82
N SER A 58 12.33 11.99 -9.10
CA SER A 58 12.55 13.09 -10.06
C SER A 58 11.56 14.22 -9.89
N SER A 59 10.35 13.94 -9.37
CA SER A 59 9.35 14.94 -9.03
C SER A 59 8.32 14.33 -8.07
N ALA A 60 7.95 15.04 -7.00
CA ALA A 60 6.81 14.64 -6.17
C ALA A 60 5.87 15.85 -6.01
N TYR A 61 5.82 16.53 -4.85
CA TYR A 61 4.96 17.70 -4.70
C TYR A 61 5.33 18.80 -5.69
N ARG A 62 4.35 19.34 -6.37
CA ARG A 62 4.46 20.50 -7.26
C ARG A 62 3.46 21.56 -6.82
N CYS A 63 3.92 22.72 -6.37
CA CYS A 63 3.01 23.84 -6.17
C CYS A 63 2.34 24.24 -7.50
N GLU A 64 1.21 24.91 -7.43
CA GLU A 64 0.43 25.26 -8.62
C GLU A 64 1.25 26.00 -9.68
N THR A 65 2.08 26.98 -9.25
CA THR A 65 2.95 27.75 -10.13
C THR A 65 3.95 26.86 -10.87
N TRP A 66 4.62 25.94 -10.15
CA TRP A 66 5.57 25.02 -10.77
C TRP A 66 4.88 24.00 -11.65
N ASN A 67 3.74 23.43 -11.21
CA ASN A 67 2.98 22.50 -12.02
C ASN A 67 2.57 23.08 -13.37
N LYS A 68 2.10 24.33 -13.38
CA LYS A 68 1.77 25.07 -14.61
C LYS A 68 3.01 25.28 -15.49
N LYS A 69 4.15 25.64 -14.89
CA LYS A 69 5.41 25.90 -15.62
C LYS A 69 5.94 24.65 -16.33
N VAL A 70 5.77 23.46 -15.73
CA VAL A 70 6.22 22.18 -16.33
C VAL A 70 5.15 21.51 -17.20
N GLY A 71 4.05 22.20 -17.51
CA GLY A 71 2.98 21.67 -18.36
C GLY A 71 2.11 20.59 -17.69
N GLY A 72 2.09 20.53 -16.37
CA GLY A 72 1.26 19.59 -15.63
C GLY A 72 -0.25 19.92 -15.77
N VAL A 73 -1.09 18.86 -15.73
CA VAL A 73 -2.55 19.00 -15.81
C VAL A 73 -3.09 19.75 -14.58
N SER A 74 -4.19 20.46 -14.77
CA SER A 74 -4.95 21.02 -13.63
C SER A 74 -5.44 19.89 -12.73
N ARG A 75 -5.45 20.09 -11.41
CA ARG A 75 -5.79 19.08 -10.40
C ARG A 75 -4.85 17.83 -10.44
N SER A 76 -3.57 18.08 -10.74
CA SER A 76 -2.55 17.03 -10.70
C SER A 76 -2.40 16.45 -9.29
N TYR A 77 -2.28 15.13 -9.15
CA TYR A 77 -1.97 14.47 -7.86
C TYR A 77 -0.63 14.96 -7.27
N HIS A 78 0.30 15.41 -8.10
CA HIS A 78 1.50 16.09 -7.62
C HIS A 78 1.18 17.37 -6.82
N SER A 79 0.16 18.13 -7.20
CA SER A 79 -0.19 19.37 -6.49
C SER A 79 -0.88 19.13 -5.15
N TYR A 80 -1.27 17.90 -4.87
CA TYR A 80 -1.82 17.48 -3.59
C TYR A 80 -0.82 16.65 -2.74
N GLY A 81 0.44 16.52 -3.18
CA GLY A 81 1.43 15.71 -2.50
C GLY A 81 1.16 14.20 -2.56
N GLN A 82 0.37 13.77 -3.52
CA GLN A 82 -0.16 12.41 -3.67
C GLN A 82 0.47 11.62 -4.81
N ALA A 83 1.46 12.18 -5.51
CA ALA A 83 2.12 11.54 -6.64
C ALA A 83 3.64 11.74 -6.62
N ALA A 84 4.35 10.78 -7.19
CA ALA A 84 5.78 10.87 -7.47
C ALA A 84 6.11 10.25 -8.83
N ASP A 85 7.05 10.89 -9.51
CA ASP A 85 7.75 10.38 -10.69
C ASP A 85 9.09 9.82 -10.21
N ILE A 86 9.32 8.52 -10.41
CA ILE A 86 10.44 7.79 -9.80
C ILE A 86 11.26 7.01 -10.82
N LYS A 87 12.54 6.82 -10.48
CA LYS A 87 13.46 5.89 -11.13
C LYS A 87 14.06 4.96 -10.08
N VAL A 88 14.24 3.70 -10.41
CA VAL A 88 14.92 2.73 -9.55
C VAL A 88 16.23 2.33 -10.21
N ASP A 89 17.31 2.42 -9.46
CA ASP A 89 18.66 2.20 -9.97
C ASP A 89 18.83 0.82 -10.60
N GLY A 90 19.18 0.78 -11.89
CA GLY A 90 19.42 -0.45 -12.64
C GLY A 90 18.16 -1.28 -12.92
N ILE A 91 16.95 -0.77 -12.64
CA ILE A 91 15.67 -1.46 -12.90
C ILE A 91 14.91 -0.71 -13.98
N SER A 92 14.36 -1.44 -14.94
CA SER A 92 13.57 -0.83 -16.03
C SER A 92 12.27 -0.22 -15.51
N PRO A 93 11.78 0.89 -16.09
CA PRO A 93 10.50 1.46 -15.73
C PRO A 93 9.34 0.45 -15.83
N ALA A 94 9.37 -0.46 -16.80
CA ALA A 94 8.35 -1.51 -16.95
C ALA A 94 8.31 -2.46 -15.75
N GLU A 95 9.46 -2.89 -15.23
CA GLU A 95 9.53 -3.73 -14.02
C GLU A 95 9.03 -2.99 -12.78
N VAL A 96 9.37 -1.70 -12.65
CA VAL A 96 8.87 -0.87 -11.56
C VAL A 96 7.36 -0.69 -11.63
N ALA A 97 6.80 -0.41 -12.83
CA ALA A 97 5.36 -0.26 -13.04
C ALA A 97 4.62 -1.59 -12.76
N LYS A 98 5.16 -2.71 -13.21
CA LYS A 98 4.63 -4.06 -12.95
C LYS A 98 4.59 -4.34 -11.43
N TYR A 99 5.65 -4.03 -10.72
CA TYR A 99 5.69 -4.20 -9.27
C TYR A 99 4.70 -3.25 -8.56
N ALA A 100 4.65 -1.98 -8.94
CA ALA A 100 3.70 -1.02 -8.38
C ALA A 100 2.24 -1.51 -8.57
N GLU A 101 1.90 -2.06 -9.75
CA GLU A 101 0.61 -2.70 -9.98
C GLU A 101 0.37 -3.88 -9.03
N SER A 102 1.37 -4.75 -8.84
CA SER A 102 1.24 -5.95 -8.01
C SER A 102 1.00 -5.64 -6.52
N ILE A 103 1.45 -4.47 -6.04
CA ILE A 103 1.21 -4.00 -4.67
C ILE A 103 -0.04 -3.12 -4.55
N GLY A 104 -0.89 -3.08 -5.59
CA GLY A 104 -2.20 -2.42 -5.56
C GLY A 104 -2.17 -0.90 -5.76
N VAL A 105 -1.11 -0.34 -6.34
CA VAL A 105 -1.11 1.08 -6.76
C VAL A 105 -2.11 1.26 -7.89
N LEU A 106 -3.03 2.20 -7.74
CA LEU A 106 -4.13 2.41 -8.68
C LEU A 106 -3.86 3.52 -9.72
N GLY A 107 -2.89 4.39 -9.47
CA GLY A 107 -2.42 5.41 -10.41
C GLY A 107 -1.00 5.11 -10.86
N ILE A 108 -0.82 4.63 -12.11
CA ILE A 108 0.51 4.29 -12.64
C ILE A 108 0.65 4.81 -14.06
N GLY A 109 1.71 5.58 -14.31
CA GLY A 109 2.13 6.02 -15.63
C GLY A 109 3.51 5.46 -15.97
N LEU A 110 3.63 4.78 -17.10
CA LEU A 110 4.88 4.21 -17.58
C LEU A 110 5.48 5.06 -18.70
N TYR A 111 6.72 5.51 -18.53
CA TYR A 111 7.45 6.37 -19.45
C TYR A 111 8.80 5.72 -19.78
N GLU A 112 8.92 5.15 -20.97
CA GLU A 112 10.08 4.31 -21.38
C GLU A 112 10.92 4.88 -22.49
N THR A 113 10.49 5.97 -23.13
CA THR A 113 11.25 6.53 -24.26
C THR A 113 12.20 7.64 -23.79
N ASP A 114 13.26 7.89 -24.57
CA ASP A 114 14.18 9.01 -24.31
C ASP A 114 13.45 10.36 -24.24
N LYS A 115 12.40 10.51 -25.04
CA LYS A 115 11.53 11.70 -25.03
C LYS A 115 10.70 11.80 -23.73
N ASP A 116 10.36 10.67 -23.13
CA ASP A 116 9.56 10.59 -21.93
C ASP A 116 10.39 10.64 -20.65
N GLY A 117 11.69 10.34 -20.72
CA GLY A 117 12.66 10.49 -19.62
C GLY A 117 12.84 9.25 -18.73
N HIS A 118 12.37 8.08 -19.12
CA HIS A 118 12.57 6.79 -18.43
C HIS A 118 12.23 6.84 -16.93
N PHE A 119 10.95 6.96 -16.58
CA PHE A 119 10.48 6.98 -15.20
C PHE A 119 9.11 6.32 -15.06
N VAL A 120 8.69 6.09 -13.83
CA VAL A 120 7.33 5.64 -13.50
C VAL A 120 6.65 6.69 -12.65
N HIS A 121 5.46 7.11 -13.06
CA HIS A 121 4.57 7.87 -12.21
C HIS A 121 3.78 6.91 -11.32
N VAL A 122 3.72 7.18 -10.03
CA VAL A 122 2.84 6.49 -9.08
C VAL A 122 2.05 7.52 -8.27
N ASP A 123 0.77 7.22 -7.99
CA ASP A 123 -0.05 8.09 -7.15
C ASP A 123 -1.02 7.31 -6.24
N THR A 124 -1.62 8.01 -5.28
CA THR A 124 -2.45 7.43 -4.23
C THR A 124 -3.95 7.51 -4.51
N ARG A 125 -4.35 7.65 -5.80
CA ARG A 125 -5.76 7.67 -6.19
C ARG A 125 -6.51 6.40 -5.76
N THR A 126 -7.82 6.52 -5.67
CA THR A 126 -8.72 5.43 -5.25
C THR A 126 -9.39 4.72 -6.43
N THR A 127 -9.23 5.24 -7.66
CA THR A 127 -9.80 4.66 -8.87
C THR A 127 -8.69 4.31 -9.85
N LYS A 128 -8.69 3.08 -10.36
CA LYS A 128 -7.65 2.58 -11.27
C LYS A 128 -7.52 3.45 -12.53
N SER A 129 -6.31 3.91 -12.78
CA SER A 129 -5.94 4.63 -14.00
C SER A 129 -4.49 4.34 -14.34
N TYR A 130 -4.28 3.56 -15.38
CA TYR A 130 -2.96 3.20 -15.92
C TYR A 130 -2.79 3.78 -17.30
N TRP A 131 -1.59 4.30 -17.61
CA TRP A 131 -1.29 4.88 -18.92
C TRP A 131 0.17 4.71 -19.32
N TYR A 132 0.42 4.89 -20.62
CA TYR A 132 1.73 4.82 -21.23
C TYR A 132 2.08 6.15 -21.93
N GLY A 133 3.28 6.64 -21.69
CA GLY A 133 3.90 7.79 -22.34
C GLY A 133 3.15 9.12 -22.14
N GLN A 134 3.69 10.16 -22.77
CA GLN A 134 3.18 11.54 -22.67
C GLN A 134 1.74 11.68 -23.22
N LYS A 135 1.35 10.85 -24.19
CA LYS A 135 -0.01 10.84 -24.73
C LYS A 135 -1.03 10.19 -23.80
N GLN A 136 -0.58 9.65 -22.67
CA GLN A 136 -1.41 8.98 -21.68
C GLN A 136 -2.30 7.88 -22.29
N GLU A 137 -1.73 7.07 -23.19
CA GLU A 137 -2.43 5.93 -23.76
C GLU A 137 -2.90 4.98 -22.66
N ARG A 138 -4.19 4.74 -22.59
CA ARG A 138 -4.78 3.92 -21.52
C ARG A 138 -4.26 2.50 -21.55
N ARG A 139 -3.94 1.98 -20.37
CA ARG A 139 -3.54 0.59 -20.15
C ARG A 139 -4.48 -0.07 -19.13
N THR A 140 -4.66 -1.36 -19.29
CA THR A 140 -5.40 -2.19 -18.33
C THR A 140 -4.45 -2.85 -17.32
N THR A 141 -3.19 -3.07 -17.71
CA THR A 141 -2.14 -3.68 -16.90
C THR A 141 -0.76 -3.34 -17.48
N PHE A 142 0.29 -3.44 -16.68
CA PHE A 142 1.71 -3.34 -17.09
C PHE A 142 2.42 -4.70 -17.13
N GLY A 143 1.80 -5.75 -16.63
CA GLY A 143 2.25 -7.12 -16.78
C GLY A 143 1.09 -7.98 -17.27
N GLY A 144 1.35 -9.01 -18.05
CA GLY A 144 0.45 -10.16 -18.04
C GLY A 144 0.29 -10.59 -16.59
N ALA A 145 -0.86 -11.20 -16.24
CA ALA A 145 -1.31 -11.49 -14.88
C ALA A 145 -0.17 -11.47 -13.85
N PRO A 146 -0.27 -10.70 -12.78
CA PRO A 146 0.85 -10.49 -11.87
C PRO A 146 1.52 -11.83 -11.65
N GLU A 147 2.84 -11.93 -11.94
CA GLU A 147 3.62 -12.94 -11.26
C GLU A 147 3.57 -12.49 -9.81
N THR A 148 2.51 -12.89 -9.14
CA THR A 148 2.49 -12.92 -7.69
C THR A 148 3.83 -13.55 -7.31
N PRO A 149 4.62 -12.97 -6.38
CA PRO A 149 5.49 -13.84 -5.62
C PRO A 149 4.56 -14.98 -5.28
N LYS A 150 4.94 -16.23 -5.63
CA LYS A 150 4.12 -17.42 -5.37
C LYS A 150 3.85 -17.47 -3.87
N ASN A 151 2.97 -16.60 -3.45
CA ASN A 151 2.27 -16.65 -2.20
C ASN A 151 1.10 -17.54 -2.58
N ASP A 152 1.12 -18.81 -2.20
CA ASP A 152 0.04 -19.77 -2.38
C ASP A 152 -1.32 -19.31 -1.82
N ASN A 153 -1.46 -18.00 -1.55
CA ASN A 153 -2.58 -17.39 -0.84
C ASN A 153 -3.71 -16.86 -1.74
N THR A 154 -3.54 -16.77 -3.08
CA THR A 154 -4.66 -16.34 -3.98
C THR A 154 -5.78 -17.38 -4.08
N SER A 155 -5.53 -18.60 -3.61
CA SER A 155 -6.55 -19.64 -3.43
C SER A 155 -7.13 -19.72 -2.01
N TYR A 156 -6.68 -18.85 -1.08
CA TYR A 156 -7.11 -18.93 0.32
C TYR A 156 -8.53 -18.40 0.50
N THR A 157 -9.48 -19.34 0.45
CA THR A 157 -10.91 -19.04 0.48
C THR A 157 -11.40 -18.60 1.86
N GLN A 158 -12.56 -17.94 1.91
CA GLN A 158 -13.25 -17.64 3.17
C GLN A 158 -13.44 -18.88 4.04
N LYS A 159 -13.83 -20.00 3.44
CA LYS A 159 -14.05 -21.26 4.15
C LYS A 159 -12.76 -21.80 4.78
N GLN A 160 -11.65 -21.75 4.05
CA GLN A 160 -10.32 -22.13 4.58
C GLN A 160 -9.88 -21.23 5.73
N PHE A 161 -10.09 -19.90 5.58
CA PHE A 161 -9.80 -18.95 6.65
C PHE A 161 -10.58 -19.28 7.93
N ILE A 162 -11.89 -19.51 7.81
CA ILE A 162 -12.75 -19.86 8.95
C ILE A 162 -12.25 -21.13 9.62
N ALA A 163 -11.98 -22.19 8.84
CA ALA A 163 -11.46 -23.44 9.36
C ALA A 163 -10.12 -23.29 10.09
N ASP A 164 -9.19 -22.48 9.54
CA ASP A 164 -7.90 -22.21 10.18
C ASP A 164 -8.07 -21.41 11.49
N VAL A 165 -8.99 -20.44 11.53
CA VAL A 165 -9.32 -19.70 12.75
C VAL A 165 -9.95 -20.62 13.79
N GLN A 166 -10.90 -21.46 13.40
CA GLN A 166 -11.54 -22.45 14.27
C GLN A 166 -10.50 -23.39 14.90
N LYS A 167 -9.61 -23.94 14.08
CA LYS A 167 -8.50 -24.80 14.55
C LYS A 167 -7.58 -24.05 15.52
N ALA A 168 -7.21 -22.80 15.17
CA ALA A 168 -6.30 -22.00 15.98
C ALA A 168 -6.91 -21.55 17.32
N CYS A 169 -8.22 -21.34 17.36
CA CYS A 169 -8.94 -20.85 18.53
C CYS A 169 -9.70 -21.95 19.30
N GLY A 170 -9.60 -23.23 18.90
CA GLY A 170 -10.23 -24.35 19.59
C GLY A 170 -11.75 -24.39 19.45
N ALA A 171 -12.29 -23.95 18.31
CA ALA A 171 -13.69 -24.10 17.93
C ALA A 171 -13.89 -25.36 17.07
N LYS A 172 -15.14 -25.80 16.88
CA LYS A 172 -15.48 -26.87 15.94
C LYS A 172 -15.04 -26.48 14.53
N VAL A 173 -14.25 -27.32 13.87
CA VAL A 173 -13.72 -27.07 12.52
C VAL A 173 -14.70 -27.56 11.47
N ASP A 174 -15.60 -26.68 11.03
CA ASP A 174 -16.59 -26.96 9.96
C ASP A 174 -16.53 -25.95 8.80
N GLY A 175 -15.70 -24.91 8.92
CA GLY A 175 -15.56 -23.85 7.94
C GLY A 175 -16.77 -22.91 7.86
N ILE A 176 -17.64 -22.90 8.87
CA ILE A 176 -18.84 -22.06 8.96
C ILE A 176 -18.66 -21.09 10.13
N ALA A 177 -18.64 -19.78 9.85
CA ALA A 177 -18.51 -18.76 10.88
C ALA A 177 -19.84 -18.61 11.64
N GLY A 178 -19.84 -18.96 12.92
CA GLY A 178 -20.98 -18.83 13.82
C GLY A 178 -20.60 -18.23 15.17
N GLN A 179 -21.56 -18.17 16.09
CA GLN A 179 -21.37 -17.63 17.43
C GLN A 179 -20.28 -18.39 18.22
N GLU A 180 -20.18 -19.72 18.03
CA GLU A 180 -19.12 -20.50 18.64
C GLU A 180 -17.75 -20.04 18.17
N THR A 181 -17.54 -19.93 16.83
CA THR A 181 -16.30 -19.44 16.26
C THR A 181 -15.95 -18.06 16.81
N LEU A 182 -16.90 -17.13 16.77
CA LEU A 182 -16.70 -15.76 17.25
C LEU A 182 -16.36 -15.73 18.75
N SER A 183 -17.05 -16.54 19.57
CA SER A 183 -16.83 -16.58 21.03
C SER A 183 -15.44 -17.06 21.42
N LYS A 184 -14.81 -17.86 20.58
CA LYS A 184 -13.45 -18.42 20.77
C LYS A 184 -12.33 -17.53 20.22
N THR A 185 -12.65 -16.50 19.44
CA THR A 185 -11.61 -15.61 18.91
C THR A 185 -10.82 -14.90 20.01
N VAL A 186 -9.56 -14.64 19.74
CA VAL A 186 -8.64 -13.94 20.64
C VAL A 186 -8.22 -12.59 20.06
N THR A 187 -7.76 -11.68 20.91
CA THR A 187 -7.16 -10.41 20.44
C THR A 187 -5.77 -10.70 19.87
N LEU A 188 -5.53 -10.21 18.64
CA LEU A 188 -4.25 -10.33 17.94
C LEU A 188 -3.68 -8.93 17.71
N SER A 189 -2.49 -8.67 18.26
CA SER A 189 -1.78 -7.41 18.06
C SER A 189 -0.28 -7.57 18.33
N ALA A 190 0.50 -6.53 18.06
CA ALA A 190 1.93 -6.51 18.37
C ALA A 190 2.21 -6.68 19.88
N LYS A 191 1.23 -6.34 20.73
CA LYS A 191 1.35 -6.41 22.20
C LYS A 191 0.68 -7.64 22.80
N LYS A 192 -0.31 -8.23 22.12
CA LYS A 192 -1.12 -9.33 22.66
C LYS A 192 -1.27 -10.46 21.65
N ASN A 193 -0.94 -11.69 22.06
CA ASN A 193 -1.01 -12.88 21.21
C ASN A 193 -0.22 -12.73 19.88
N ARG A 194 0.92 -12.07 19.93
CA ARG A 194 1.73 -11.68 18.78
C ARG A 194 2.07 -12.85 17.83
N THR A 195 2.26 -14.05 18.36
CA THR A 195 2.62 -15.27 17.61
C THR A 195 1.54 -16.35 17.70
N HIS A 196 0.31 -15.98 18.05
CA HIS A 196 -0.80 -16.92 18.10
C HIS A 196 -1.10 -17.52 16.71
N ALA A 197 -1.45 -18.80 16.63
CA ALA A 197 -1.68 -19.50 15.37
C ALA A 197 -2.69 -18.80 14.43
N ALA A 198 -3.69 -18.10 14.99
CA ALA A 198 -4.64 -17.31 14.21
C ALA A 198 -4.01 -16.10 13.49
N VAL A 199 -2.82 -15.60 13.90
CA VAL A 199 -2.14 -14.50 13.22
C VAL A 199 -1.85 -14.87 11.76
N LYS A 200 -1.31 -16.06 11.53
CA LYS A 200 -1.00 -16.55 10.17
C LYS A 200 -2.25 -16.66 9.30
N ALA A 201 -3.37 -17.11 9.89
CA ALA A 201 -4.66 -17.18 9.19
C ALA A 201 -5.15 -15.77 8.79
N VAL A 202 -5.07 -14.79 9.71
CA VAL A 202 -5.45 -13.39 9.43
C VAL A 202 -4.53 -12.77 8.36
N GLN A 203 -3.21 -13.00 8.42
CA GLN A 203 -2.27 -12.53 7.39
C GLN A 203 -2.63 -13.07 6.00
N LYS A 204 -2.88 -14.40 5.88
CA LYS A 204 -3.33 -15.01 4.63
C LYS A 204 -4.65 -14.41 4.13
N ARG A 205 -5.60 -14.18 5.04
CA ARG A 205 -6.90 -13.60 4.70
C ARG A 205 -6.76 -12.16 4.21
N LEU A 206 -5.98 -11.33 4.88
CA LEU A 206 -5.72 -9.96 4.46
C LEU A 206 -5.04 -9.92 3.08
N ALA A 207 -4.04 -10.77 2.85
CA ALA A 207 -3.41 -10.91 1.54
C ALA A 207 -4.42 -11.33 0.45
N ALA A 208 -5.28 -12.31 0.73
CA ALA A 208 -6.33 -12.77 -0.20
C ALA A 208 -7.41 -11.70 -0.45
N LEU A 209 -7.61 -10.76 0.48
CA LEU A 209 -8.49 -9.60 0.33
C LEU A 209 -7.80 -8.40 -0.36
N GLY A 210 -6.52 -8.52 -0.72
CA GLY A 210 -5.78 -7.48 -1.42
C GLY A 210 -4.99 -6.51 -0.53
N TYR A 211 -4.91 -6.74 0.78
CA TYR A 211 -4.08 -5.95 1.71
C TYR A 211 -2.64 -6.43 1.65
N VAL A 212 -1.96 -6.09 0.57
CA VAL A 212 -0.61 -6.61 0.23
C VAL A 212 0.49 -6.18 1.20
N GLU A 213 0.29 -5.08 1.92
CA GLU A 213 1.20 -4.57 2.95
C GLU A 213 1.38 -5.53 4.14
N VAL A 214 0.50 -6.52 4.28
CA VAL A 214 0.66 -7.58 5.28
C VAL A 214 1.91 -8.42 5.04
N GLY A 215 2.38 -8.47 3.79
CA GLY A 215 3.55 -9.22 3.37
C GLY A 215 3.39 -10.73 3.51
N THR A 216 4.49 -11.43 3.80
CA THR A 216 4.49 -12.89 4.00
C THR A 216 3.74 -13.26 5.27
N ALA A 217 2.92 -14.32 5.20
CA ALA A 217 2.19 -14.86 6.36
C ALA A 217 3.14 -15.65 7.28
N ASP A 218 3.97 -14.93 8.02
CA ASP A 218 4.99 -15.46 8.93
C ASP A 218 4.45 -15.89 10.30
N GLY A 219 3.20 -15.58 10.60
CA GLY A 219 2.56 -15.87 11.89
C GLY A 219 2.92 -14.89 13.01
N VAL A 220 3.53 -13.74 12.68
CA VAL A 220 3.93 -12.71 13.66
C VAL A 220 3.11 -11.44 13.45
N ALA A 221 2.39 -10.98 14.47
CA ALA A 221 1.68 -9.69 14.45
C ALA A 221 2.68 -8.54 14.69
N GLY A 222 3.46 -8.22 13.65
CA GLY A 222 4.43 -7.13 13.61
C GLY A 222 3.86 -5.85 12.98
N ALA A 223 4.73 -4.90 12.61
CA ALA A 223 4.34 -3.62 12.03
C ALA A 223 3.51 -3.79 10.73
N LYS A 224 3.90 -4.72 9.84
CA LYS A 224 3.17 -5.02 8.60
C LYS A 224 1.75 -5.54 8.88
N PHE A 225 1.59 -6.44 9.85
CA PHE A 225 0.29 -6.92 10.29
C PHE A 225 -0.58 -5.76 10.81
N THR A 226 -0.03 -4.93 11.71
CA THR A 226 -0.74 -3.77 12.28
C THR A 226 -1.21 -2.81 11.19
N SER A 227 -0.36 -2.50 10.20
CA SER A 227 -0.70 -1.62 9.08
C SER A 227 -1.83 -2.20 8.23
N ALA A 228 -1.75 -3.47 7.85
CA ALA A 228 -2.77 -4.14 7.04
C ALA A 228 -4.12 -4.27 7.77
N VAL A 229 -4.10 -4.55 9.08
CA VAL A 229 -5.31 -4.57 9.91
C VAL A 229 -5.94 -3.19 9.99
N ALA A 230 -5.15 -2.13 10.20
CA ALA A 230 -5.66 -0.75 10.26
C ALA A 230 -6.32 -0.35 8.92
N HIS A 231 -5.73 -0.71 7.81
CA HIS A 231 -6.30 -0.47 6.48
C HIS A 231 -7.61 -1.25 6.27
N PHE A 232 -7.61 -2.54 6.59
CA PHE A 232 -8.84 -3.34 6.57
C PHE A 232 -9.93 -2.74 7.46
N GLN A 233 -9.59 -2.27 8.65
CA GLN A 233 -10.54 -1.63 9.58
C GLN A 233 -11.14 -0.36 8.98
N GLN A 234 -10.33 0.48 8.34
CA GLN A 234 -10.78 1.69 7.68
C GLN A 234 -11.78 1.39 6.57
N ASP A 235 -11.47 0.43 5.68
CA ASP A 235 -12.32 0.06 4.54
C ASP A 235 -13.64 -0.58 4.97
N ASN A 236 -13.64 -1.23 6.15
CA ASN A 236 -14.82 -1.94 6.66
C ASN A 236 -15.57 -1.17 7.78
N GLY A 237 -15.23 0.12 7.99
CA GLY A 237 -15.87 0.97 8.99
C GLY A 237 -15.71 0.47 10.42
N CYS A 238 -14.59 -0.23 10.72
CA CYS A 238 -14.22 -0.63 12.06
C CYS A 238 -13.48 0.49 12.78
N TYR A 239 -13.31 0.36 14.11
CA TYR A 239 -12.40 1.23 14.86
C TYR A 239 -10.95 0.95 14.41
N VAL A 240 -10.23 1.98 14.00
CA VAL A 240 -8.89 1.86 13.38
C VAL A 240 -7.82 1.93 14.47
N ASP A 241 -7.39 0.78 14.96
CA ASP A 241 -6.33 0.62 15.96
C ASP A 241 -5.20 -0.35 15.55
N GLY A 242 -5.37 -1.02 14.39
CA GLY A 242 -4.43 -2.03 13.92
C GLY A 242 -4.45 -3.33 14.73
N GLU A 243 -5.44 -3.53 15.60
CA GLU A 243 -5.63 -4.74 16.41
C GLU A 243 -6.88 -5.52 15.98
N VAL A 244 -6.79 -6.83 15.94
CA VAL A 244 -7.96 -7.69 15.73
C VAL A 244 -8.51 -8.11 17.09
N THR A 245 -9.29 -7.21 17.71
CA THR A 245 -9.82 -7.42 19.06
C THR A 245 -10.84 -8.56 19.11
N ALA A 246 -10.70 -9.47 20.09
CA ALA A 246 -11.57 -10.62 20.28
C ALA A 246 -13.06 -10.26 20.24
N LYS A 247 -13.86 -11.06 19.52
CA LYS A 247 -15.33 -10.94 19.43
C LYS A 247 -15.85 -9.62 18.84
N ASN A 248 -14.97 -8.70 18.45
CA ASN A 248 -15.32 -7.36 17.99
C ASN A 248 -15.62 -7.31 16.48
N LYS A 249 -16.02 -6.14 15.99
CA LYS A 249 -16.43 -5.87 14.60
C LYS A 249 -15.36 -6.29 13.58
N THR A 250 -14.06 -6.09 13.87
CA THR A 250 -12.97 -6.51 12.99
C THR A 250 -12.99 -8.03 12.75
N TRP A 251 -13.14 -8.86 13.80
CA TRP A 251 -13.30 -10.30 13.63
C TRP A 251 -14.56 -10.66 12.86
N LYS A 252 -15.71 -10.03 13.15
CA LYS A 252 -16.96 -10.28 12.43
C LYS A 252 -16.78 -10.03 10.93
N LYS A 253 -16.17 -8.91 10.55
CA LYS A 253 -15.91 -8.56 9.15
C LYS A 253 -14.95 -9.53 8.47
N LEU A 254 -13.86 -9.92 9.13
CA LEU A 254 -12.94 -10.95 8.61
C LEU A 254 -13.65 -12.29 8.39
N LEU A 255 -14.49 -12.70 9.33
CA LEU A 255 -15.25 -13.96 9.28
C LEU A 255 -16.44 -13.91 8.31
N GLY A 256 -16.78 -12.75 7.74
CA GLY A 256 -17.95 -12.59 6.87
C GLY A 256 -19.29 -12.64 7.62
N MET A 257 -19.27 -12.33 8.91
CA MET A 257 -20.45 -12.17 9.74
C MET A 257 -20.86 -10.69 9.68
N ALA A 258 -22.02 -10.38 9.08
CA ALA A 258 -22.51 -9.02 8.87
C ALA A 258 -22.78 -8.26 10.19
#